data_b365d7ec98fbfc303229529bb39c27ae
#
_entry.id   b365d7ec98fbfc303229529bb39c27ae
#
_cell.length_a   1.000
_cell.length_b   1.000
_cell.length_c   1.000
_cell.angle_alpha   90.00
_cell.angle_beta   90.00
_cell.angle_gamma   90.00
#
_symmetry.space_group_name_H-M   'P 1'
#
loop_
_entity.id
_entity.type
_entity.pdbx_description
1 polymer ?
#
loop_
_entity_poly.entity_id
_entity_poly.type
_entity_poly.pdbx_seq_one_letter_code
_entity_poly.pdbx_strand_id
1 'polypeptide(L)'
;MDHGLDIERRVREGLLEIGQKLSIPPLATNDCHYVTRDASRNHEALLCVQTGKTLSDPTRFKFDGDGYYLKSAAEMRACGTTRCPERAIRRC
;
A
#
# COMPACT_ATOMS: atom_id res chain seq x y z
N MET A 1 -2.68 -2.88 -3.78
CA MET A 1 -1.90 -1.72 -3.33
C MET A 1 -0.99 -1.23 -4.43
N ASP A 2 -0.66 0.03 -4.43
CA ASP A 2 0.26 0.65 -5.39
C ASP A 2 0.94 1.85 -4.71
N HIS A 3 2.14 1.62 -4.19
CA HIS A 3 3.00 2.64 -3.59
C HIS A 3 4.10 3.09 -4.58
N GLY A 4 3.99 2.69 -5.86
CA GLY A 4 4.94 3.03 -6.92
C GLY A 4 6.15 2.10 -7.03
N LEU A 5 6.18 1.01 -6.27
CA LEU A 5 7.28 0.06 -6.28
C LEU A 5 7.16 -0.93 -7.45
N ASP A 6 8.26 -1.19 -8.14
CA ASP A 6 8.28 -2.12 -9.28
C ASP A 6 7.92 -3.55 -8.88
N ILE A 7 8.31 -3.96 -7.67
CA ILE A 7 7.96 -5.28 -7.13
C ILE A 7 6.43 -5.43 -6.96
N GLU A 8 5.74 -4.38 -6.50
CA GLU A 8 4.27 -4.40 -6.36
C GLU A 8 3.58 -4.55 -7.72
N ARG A 9 4.09 -3.88 -8.77
CA ARG A 9 3.54 -3.99 -10.12
C ARG A 9 3.64 -5.40 -10.66
N ARG A 10 4.80 -6.05 -10.51
CA ARG A 10 5.02 -7.43 -10.96
C ARG A 10 4.13 -8.41 -10.21
N VAL A 11 4.04 -8.30 -8.89
CA VAL A 11 3.18 -9.15 -8.05
C VAL A 11 1.71 -8.95 -8.41
N ARG A 12 1.28 -7.70 -8.63
CA ARG A 12 -0.10 -7.39 -9.01
C ARG A 12 -0.51 -8.06 -10.33
N GLU A 13 0.33 -8.01 -11.35
CA GLU A 13 0.05 -8.65 -12.64
C GLU A 13 -0.15 -10.16 -12.47
N GLY A 14 0.71 -10.83 -11.71
CA GLY A 14 0.57 -12.24 -11.42
C GLY A 14 -0.70 -12.58 -10.62
N LEU A 15 -1.04 -11.76 -9.62
CA LEU A 15 -2.26 -11.95 -8.83
C LEU A 15 -3.53 -11.76 -9.66
N LEU A 16 -3.55 -10.80 -10.58
CA LEU A 16 -4.69 -10.59 -11.49
C LEU A 16 -4.87 -11.77 -12.44
N GLU A 17 -3.77 -12.31 -12.97
CA GLU A 17 -3.80 -13.51 -13.83
C GLU A 17 -4.33 -14.73 -13.07
N ILE A 18 -3.86 -14.97 -11.83
CA ILE A 18 -4.36 -16.06 -10.99
C ILE A 18 -5.85 -15.86 -10.68
N GLY A 19 -6.25 -14.63 -10.31
CA GLY A 19 -7.64 -14.30 -10.05
C GLY A 19 -8.55 -14.58 -11.23
N GLN A 20 -8.11 -14.26 -12.45
CA GLN A 20 -8.85 -14.58 -13.68
C GLN A 20 -8.97 -16.10 -13.90
N LYS A 21 -7.87 -16.84 -13.76
CA LYS A 21 -7.86 -18.32 -13.93
C LYS A 21 -8.79 -19.03 -12.95
N LEU A 22 -8.85 -18.53 -11.72
CA LEU A 22 -9.65 -19.13 -10.65
C LEU A 22 -11.04 -18.50 -10.51
N SER A 23 -11.41 -17.53 -11.35
CA SER A 23 -12.66 -16.77 -11.26
C SER A 23 -12.85 -16.08 -9.88
N ILE A 24 -11.75 -15.68 -9.22
CA ILE A 24 -11.75 -14.97 -7.95
C ILE A 24 -11.56 -13.47 -8.20
N PRO A 25 -12.53 -12.62 -7.80
CA PRO A 25 -12.38 -11.18 -7.97
C PRO A 25 -11.28 -10.63 -7.04
N PRO A 26 -10.36 -9.77 -7.55
CA PRO A 26 -9.34 -9.16 -6.72
C PRO A 26 -9.94 -8.11 -5.78
N LEU A 27 -9.40 -7.99 -4.58
CA LEU A 27 -9.69 -6.93 -3.61
C LEU A 27 -8.55 -5.91 -3.59
N ALA A 28 -8.90 -4.64 -3.73
CA ALA A 28 -7.93 -3.56 -3.59
C ALA A 28 -7.65 -3.27 -2.11
N THR A 29 -6.39 -3.35 -1.71
CA THR A 29 -5.93 -3.04 -0.35
C THR A 29 -4.84 -1.98 -0.38
N ASN A 30 -4.57 -1.30 0.74
CA ASN A 30 -3.55 -0.24 0.82
C ASN A 30 -2.46 -0.52 1.85
N ASP A 31 -2.44 -1.68 2.49
CA ASP A 31 -1.45 -1.99 3.53
C ASP A 31 -1.33 -0.88 4.58
N CYS A 32 -2.46 -0.51 5.20
CA CYS A 32 -2.56 0.62 6.11
C CYS A 32 -1.76 0.40 7.39
N HIS A 33 -0.89 1.32 7.72
CA HIS A 33 -0.07 1.33 8.93
C HIS A 33 -0.38 2.52 9.86
N TYR A 34 -1.06 3.53 9.35
CA TYR A 34 -1.48 4.72 10.12
C TYR A 34 -2.78 5.30 9.52
N VAL A 35 -3.45 6.16 10.30
CA VAL A 35 -4.80 6.66 9.96
C VAL A 35 -4.74 7.79 8.93
N THR A 36 -3.86 8.76 9.11
CA THR A 36 -3.72 9.93 8.24
C THR A 36 -2.31 9.99 7.65
N ARG A 37 -2.17 10.64 6.50
CA ARG A 37 -0.87 10.79 5.84
C ARG A 37 0.18 11.44 6.75
N ASP A 38 -0.20 12.45 7.52
CA ASP A 38 0.69 13.17 8.44
C ASP A 38 1.26 12.28 9.56
N ALA A 39 0.54 11.20 9.91
CA ALA A 39 0.99 10.24 10.91
C ALA A 39 2.16 9.35 10.45
N SER A 40 2.60 9.45 9.19
CA SER A 40 3.77 8.73 8.67
C SER A 40 5.03 8.98 9.51
N ARG A 41 5.26 10.23 9.98
CA ARG A 41 6.41 10.57 10.84
C ARG A 41 6.32 9.90 12.21
N ASN A 42 5.12 9.79 12.78
CA ASN A 42 4.91 9.09 14.04
C ASN A 42 5.18 7.59 13.89
N HIS A 43 4.76 7.01 12.75
CA HIS A 43 5.06 5.63 12.42
C HIS A 43 6.57 5.39 12.25
N GLU A 44 7.31 6.30 11.61
CA GLU A 44 8.78 6.22 11.53
C GLU A 44 9.43 6.21 12.92
N ALA A 45 8.96 7.06 13.83
CA ALA A 45 9.45 7.08 15.21
C ALA A 45 9.17 5.76 15.93
N LEU A 46 7.97 5.18 15.73
CA LEU A 46 7.61 3.87 16.28
C LEU A 46 8.53 2.76 15.77
N LEU A 47 8.84 2.76 14.49
CA LEU A 47 9.80 1.80 13.89
C LEU A 47 11.20 1.96 14.48
N CYS A 48 11.64 3.18 14.78
CA CYS A 48 12.90 3.43 15.48
C CYS A 48 12.91 2.83 16.88
N VAL A 49 11.82 2.99 17.64
CA VAL A 49 11.68 2.36 18.96
C VAL A 49 11.75 0.83 18.86
N GLN A 50 11.03 0.26 17.93
CA GLN A 50 10.98 -1.19 17.72
C GLN A 50 12.34 -1.78 17.31
N THR A 51 13.13 -1.05 16.52
CA THR A 51 14.42 -1.52 15.99
C THR A 51 15.63 -1.05 16.80
N GLY A 52 15.43 -0.28 17.88
CA GLY A 52 16.51 0.30 18.70
C GLY A 52 17.37 1.32 17.92
N LYS A 53 16.77 2.02 16.97
CA LYS A 53 17.44 3.02 16.12
C LYS A 53 16.94 4.42 16.44
N THR A 54 17.61 5.44 15.92
CA THR A 54 17.17 6.84 15.99
C THR A 54 16.70 7.34 14.61
N LEU A 55 15.92 8.41 14.59
CA LEU A 55 15.46 9.01 13.33
C LEU A 55 16.61 9.53 12.45
N SER A 56 17.75 9.88 13.06
CA SER A 56 18.95 10.33 12.36
C SER A 56 19.85 9.20 11.83
N ASP A 57 19.58 7.95 12.21
CA ASP A 57 20.38 6.80 11.75
C ASP A 57 20.07 6.52 10.27
N PRO A 58 21.04 6.62 9.35
CA PRO A 58 20.83 6.37 7.93
C PRO A 58 20.54 4.89 7.61
N THR A 59 20.88 3.98 8.54
CA THR A 59 20.66 2.53 8.38
C THR A 59 19.35 2.05 9.00
N ARG A 60 18.52 2.96 9.52
CA ARG A 60 17.22 2.61 10.09
C ARG A 60 16.27 2.05 9.03
N PHE A 61 15.45 1.11 9.43
CA PHE A 61 14.34 0.68 8.60
C PHE A 61 13.29 1.80 8.47
N LYS A 62 12.85 2.06 7.25
CA LYS A 62 11.79 3.01 6.93
C LYS A 62 10.99 2.52 5.73
N PHE A 63 9.75 2.94 5.65
CA PHE A 63 8.93 2.70 4.47
C PHE A 63 9.26 3.71 3.37
N ASP A 64 9.15 3.26 2.13
CA ASP A 64 9.26 4.15 0.97
C ASP A 64 7.94 4.91 0.77
N GLY A 65 7.99 6.23 1.02
CA GLY A 65 6.84 7.11 0.89
C GLY A 65 5.91 7.14 2.11
N ASP A 66 4.83 7.89 1.97
CA ASP A 66 3.83 8.17 3.00
C ASP A 66 2.42 7.65 2.65
N GLY A 67 2.35 6.73 1.70
CA GLY A 67 1.10 6.23 1.11
C GLY A 67 0.35 5.19 1.95
N TYR A 68 0.84 4.76 3.10
CA TYR A 68 0.32 3.66 3.92
C TYR A 68 -0.75 4.08 4.94
N TYR A 69 -1.51 5.14 4.62
CA TYR A 69 -2.60 5.64 5.45
C TYR A 69 -3.96 5.07 5.02
N LEU A 70 -4.96 5.23 5.88
CA LEU A 70 -6.34 4.83 5.59
C LEU A 70 -6.94 5.75 4.53
N LYS A 71 -6.92 5.32 3.29
CA LYS A 71 -7.44 6.08 2.15
C LYS A 71 -8.97 6.04 2.11
N SER A 72 -9.56 7.15 1.69
CA SER A 72 -10.97 7.22 1.33
C SER A 72 -11.27 6.35 0.10
N ALA A 73 -12.55 6.01 -0.11
CA ALA A 73 -12.98 5.27 -1.30
C ALA A 73 -12.62 5.99 -2.62
N ALA A 74 -12.62 7.32 -2.63
CA ALA A 74 -12.21 8.11 -3.79
C ALA A 74 -10.71 7.96 -4.09
N GLU A 75 -9.87 8.07 -3.06
CA GLU A 75 -8.42 7.88 -3.18
C GLU A 75 -8.07 6.45 -3.58
N MET A 76 -8.75 5.44 -3.00
CA MET A 76 -8.55 4.05 -3.39
C MET A 76 -8.91 3.80 -4.85
N ARG A 77 -10.00 4.41 -5.35
CA ARG A 77 -10.34 4.34 -6.78
C ARG A 77 -9.29 5.01 -7.65
N ALA A 78 -8.81 6.18 -7.26
CA ALA A 78 -7.76 6.89 -8.00
C ALA A 78 -6.45 6.09 -8.09
N CYS A 79 -6.05 5.42 -7.01
CA CYS A 79 -4.89 4.51 -7.00
C CYS A 79 -5.11 3.27 -7.87
N GLY A 80 -6.35 2.77 -7.96
CA GLY A 80 -6.69 1.54 -8.69
C GLY A 80 -6.94 1.76 -10.20
N THR A 81 -7.28 2.97 -10.62
CA THR A 81 -7.69 3.24 -12.02
C THR A 81 -6.55 3.12 -13.03
N THR A 82 -5.30 3.13 -12.60
CA THR A 82 -4.20 3.03 -13.54
C THR A 82 -4.06 1.64 -14.16
N ARG A 83 -4.64 0.56 -13.59
CA ARG A 83 -4.62 -0.80 -14.22
C ARG A 83 -5.45 -1.89 -13.50
N CYS A 84 -6.38 -1.56 -12.60
CA CYS A 84 -7.30 -2.57 -12.06
C CYS A 84 -8.62 -2.56 -12.84
N PRO A 85 -9.16 -3.71 -13.26
CA PRO A 85 -10.46 -3.74 -13.92
C PRO A 85 -11.54 -3.19 -12.97
N GLU A 86 -12.44 -2.36 -13.50
CA GLU A 86 -13.52 -1.65 -12.76
C GLU A 86 -14.35 -2.54 -11.81
N ARG A 87 -14.35 -3.84 -12.03
CA ARG A 87 -15.06 -4.81 -11.19
C ARG A 87 -14.45 -5.02 -9.80
N ALA A 88 -13.15 -4.76 -9.61
CA ALA A 88 -12.46 -4.94 -8.32
C ALA A 88 -12.81 -3.84 -7.31
N ILE A 89 -13.24 -2.68 -7.79
CA ILE A 89 -13.45 -1.47 -6.98
C ILE A 89 -14.89 -1.37 -6.45
N ARG A 90 -15.82 -2.21 -6.91
CA ARG A 90 -17.26 -2.09 -6.59
C ARG A 90 -17.67 -2.68 -5.23
N ARG A 91 -16.76 -3.20 -4.42
CA ARG A 91 -17.06 -3.87 -3.14
C ARG A 91 -16.23 -3.36 -1.94
N CYS A 92 -15.76 -2.13 -1.98
CA CYS A 92 -15.25 -1.44 -0.77
C CYS A 92 -16.29 -0.45 -0.25
#